data_32ed1ebe39cfd7cf0fce60dfcf225bc7
#
_entry.id   32ed1ebe39cfd7cf0fce60dfcf225bc7
#
_cell.length_a   1.000
_cell.length_b   1.000
_cell.length_c   1.000
_cell.angle_alpha   90.00
_cell.angle_beta   90.00
_cell.angle_gamma   90.00
#
_symmetry.space_group_name_H-M   'P 1'
#
loop_
_entity.id
_entity.type
_entity.pdbx_description
1 polymer ?
#
loop_
_entity_poly.entity_id
_entity_poly.type
_entity_poly.pdbx_seq_one_letter_code
_entity_poly.pdbx_strand_id
1 'polypeptide(L)'
;MTQTLSIAAKSYPHTAFLTDPGFTVAGRAVELAAADPIYKAFAPMVRELRYDVSELAIATFLQAREAGAPIALLPVVLSGDFHHHSLTRWPGSAEINPADLAGRRVGVRAYSQTTGLWVRGILHEEFGVDAKEVTWVTTEEPHVASYVEPPNVERMTGKVLDVLERGDVVAAVLGPPALDGAQGPLVPIIPNWREAEEAWGARHQTVPINHMLTVRRDLLEAEPQTVSALYQAFGAEIEARKAADTAPGPRVRALRFGVTDELVAGLQIAIDYALQQNVIRTPVTVAELLDDFTRHLGELA
;
A
#
# COMPACT_ATOMS: atom_id res chain seq x y z
N MET A 1 4.91 -35.51 -2.59
CA MET A 1 5.68 -34.43 -3.24
C MET A 1 5.32 -33.16 -2.50
N THR A 2 6.27 -32.52 -1.82
CA THR A 2 6.05 -31.24 -1.16
C THR A 2 5.72 -30.21 -2.24
N GLN A 3 4.50 -29.68 -2.20
CA GLN A 3 4.04 -28.68 -3.16
C GLN A 3 4.87 -27.40 -3.03
N THR A 4 5.31 -26.83 -4.15
CA THR A 4 6.04 -25.55 -4.20
C THR A 4 5.19 -24.44 -3.60
N LEU A 5 5.80 -23.53 -2.84
CA LEU A 5 5.14 -22.38 -2.26
C LEU A 5 5.17 -21.21 -3.28
N SER A 6 4.01 -20.78 -3.75
CA SER A 6 3.92 -19.67 -4.69
C SER A 6 3.85 -18.32 -3.96
N ILE A 7 4.79 -17.41 -4.27
CA ILE A 7 4.90 -16.09 -3.62
C ILE A 7 4.85 -15.00 -4.67
N ALA A 8 4.02 -13.99 -4.48
CA ALA A 8 4.03 -12.76 -5.28
C ALA A 8 4.59 -11.61 -4.43
N ALA A 9 5.80 -11.16 -4.75
CA ALA A 9 6.44 -10.01 -4.12
C ALA A 9 7.29 -9.25 -5.14
N LYS A 10 7.40 -7.94 -4.95
CA LYS A 10 8.32 -7.13 -5.75
C LYS A 10 9.77 -7.41 -5.36
N SER A 11 10.66 -7.31 -6.32
CA SER A 11 12.10 -7.39 -6.07
C SER A 11 12.57 -6.11 -5.34
N TYR A 12 12.81 -6.25 -4.05
CA TYR A 12 13.46 -5.27 -3.18
C TYR A 12 14.78 -5.87 -2.65
N PRO A 13 15.69 -5.07 -2.11
CA PRO A 13 16.86 -5.64 -1.42
C PRO A 13 16.50 -6.66 -0.32
N HIS A 14 15.44 -6.39 0.45
CA HIS A 14 14.95 -7.24 1.54
C HIS A 14 13.99 -8.37 1.12
N THR A 15 13.78 -8.57 -0.17
CA THR A 15 13.04 -9.72 -0.75
C THR A 15 13.90 -10.51 -1.73
N ALA A 16 15.17 -10.12 -1.93
CA ALA A 16 16.07 -10.76 -2.89
C ALA A 16 16.30 -12.23 -2.58
N PHE A 17 16.29 -12.63 -1.31
CA PHE A 17 16.44 -14.01 -0.87
C PHE A 17 15.41 -14.98 -1.47
N LEU A 18 14.23 -14.49 -1.84
CA LEU A 18 13.20 -15.29 -2.50
C LEU A 18 13.63 -15.85 -3.88
N THR A 19 14.66 -15.23 -4.48
CA THR A 19 15.19 -15.65 -5.79
C THR A 19 16.46 -16.47 -5.67
N ASP A 20 16.96 -16.73 -4.46
CA ASP A 20 18.17 -17.49 -4.27
C ASP A 20 17.96 -18.97 -4.68
N PRO A 21 18.81 -19.50 -5.58
CA PRO A 21 18.73 -20.89 -5.95
C PRO A 21 18.94 -21.80 -4.73
N GLY A 22 17.93 -22.56 -4.38
CA GLY A 22 18.00 -23.45 -3.19
C GLY A 22 17.37 -22.86 -1.93
N PHE A 23 16.86 -21.64 -1.96
CA PHE A 23 16.04 -21.16 -0.85
C PHE A 23 14.80 -22.02 -0.71
N THR A 24 14.56 -22.51 0.49
CA THR A 24 13.41 -23.34 0.84
C THR A 24 12.82 -22.87 2.16
N VAL A 25 11.52 -23.04 2.30
CA VAL A 25 10.78 -22.74 3.54
C VAL A 25 10.23 -24.06 4.09
N ALA A 26 10.70 -24.48 5.25
CA ALA A 26 10.32 -25.78 5.86
C ALA A 26 10.45 -26.96 4.89
N GLY A 27 11.48 -26.96 4.03
CA GLY A 27 11.72 -27.99 3.01
C GLY A 27 10.88 -27.88 1.75
N ARG A 28 10.03 -26.86 1.61
CA ARG A 28 9.29 -26.55 0.37
C ARG A 28 10.11 -25.60 -0.51
N ALA A 29 10.18 -25.89 -1.79
CA ALA A 29 10.72 -24.93 -2.77
C ALA A 29 9.82 -23.69 -2.86
N VAL A 30 10.42 -22.55 -3.17
CA VAL A 30 9.71 -21.28 -3.40
C VAL A 30 9.69 -20.99 -4.89
N GLU A 31 8.53 -20.57 -5.39
CA GLU A 31 8.35 -20.03 -6.74
C GLU A 31 7.88 -18.58 -6.64
N LEU A 32 8.73 -17.66 -7.09
CA LEU A 32 8.37 -16.25 -7.15
C LEU A 32 7.58 -15.97 -8.42
N ALA A 33 6.34 -15.52 -8.25
CA ALA A 33 5.47 -15.17 -9.37
C ALA A 33 5.97 -13.95 -10.12
N ALA A 34 5.99 -14.03 -11.45
CA ALA A 34 6.35 -12.92 -12.32
C ALA A 34 5.21 -11.88 -12.36
N ALA A 35 5.24 -10.89 -11.46
CA ALA A 35 4.29 -9.79 -11.42
C ALA A 35 5.03 -8.45 -11.38
N ASP A 36 5.24 -7.87 -12.55
CA ASP A 36 5.84 -6.53 -12.68
C ASP A 36 4.93 -5.63 -13.54
N PRO A 37 4.50 -4.49 -13.01
CA PRO A 37 4.63 -4.08 -11.60
C PRO A 37 3.76 -4.92 -10.64
N ILE A 38 4.17 -4.99 -9.38
CA ILE A 38 3.58 -5.88 -8.35
C ILE A 38 2.07 -5.70 -8.16
N TYR A 39 1.52 -4.52 -8.40
CA TYR A 39 0.07 -4.29 -8.25
C TYR A 39 -0.78 -5.18 -9.20
N LYS A 40 -0.19 -5.74 -10.27
CA LYS A 40 -0.86 -6.72 -11.14
C LYS A 40 -1.15 -8.06 -10.43
N ALA A 41 -0.47 -8.35 -9.32
CA ALA A 41 -0.76 -9.52 -8.49
C ALA A 41 -1.93 -9.32 -7.53
N PHE A 42 -2.32 -8.07 -7.23
CA PHE A 42 -3.26 -7.78 -6.15
C PHE A 42 -4.67 -8.30 -6.45
N ALA A 43 -5.23 -7.99 -7.62
CA ALA A 43 -6.54 -8.50 -8.01
C ALA A 43 -6.57 -10.05 -8.12
N PRO A 44 -5.58 -10.73 -8.75
CA PRO A 44 -5.49 -12.19 -8.71
C PRO A 44 -5.41 -12.78 -7.30
N MET A 45 -4.69 -12.13 -6.37
CA MET A 45 -4.62 -12.61 -4.99
C MET A 45 -6.00 -12.54 -4.31
N VAL A 46 -6.68 -11.39 -4.37
CA VAL A 46 -7.92 -11.18 -3.61
C VAL A 46 -9.16 -11.79 -4.26
N ARG A 47 -9.13 -12.03 -5.59
CA ARG A 47 -10.27 -12.59 -6.33
C ARG A 47 -10.18 -14.10 -6.54
N GLU A 48 -8.96 -14.63 -6.67
CA GLU A 48 -8.71 -16.00 -7.13
C GLU A 48 -7.84 -16.79 -6.15
N LEU A 49 -7.29 -16.16 -5.11
CA LEU A 49 -6.30 -16.76 -4.20
C LEU A 49 -5.13 -17.41 -4.96
N ARG A 50 -4.67 -16.74 -6.04
CA ARG A 50 -3.73 -17.31 -7.01
C ARG A 50 -2.38 -17.66 -6.40
N TYR A 51 -1.98 -16.99 -5.33
CA TYR A 51 -0.70 -17.17 -4.66
C TYR A 51 -0.92 -17.66 -3.23
N ASP A 52 0.01 -18.46 -2.73
CA ASP A 52 0.00 -18.87 -1.32
C ASP A 52 0.30 -17.72 -0.39
N VAL A 53 1.26 -16.88 -0.81
CA VAL A 53 1.69 -15.66 -0.11
C VAL A 53 1.79 -14.51 -1.10
N SER A 54 1.37 -13.32 -0.71
CA SER A 54 1.46 -12.15 -1.60
C SER A 54 1.80 -10.88 -0.82
N GLU A 55 2.69 -10.07 -1.39
CA GLU A 55 2.70 -8.63 -1.12
C GLU A 55 1.34 -8.06 -1.54
N LEU A 56 0.73 -7.23 -0.68
CA LEU A 56 -0.56 -6.63 -0.95
C LEU A 56 -0.60 -5.19 -0.43
N ALA A 57 -1.21 -4.30 -1.20
CA ALA A 57 -1.46 -2.93 -0.77
C ALA A 57 -2.43 -2.91 0.41
N ILE A 58 -2.15 -2.10 1.45
CA ILE A 58 -2.96 -2.08 2.66
C ILE A 58 -4.44 -1.71 2.38
N ALA A 59 -4.70 -0.75 1.49
CA ALA A 59 -6.07 -0.41 1.11
C ALA A 59 -6.79 -1.59 0.43
N THR A 60 -6.08 -2.36 -0.41
CA THR A 60 -6.64 -3.58 -1.03
C THR A 60 -6.92 -4.66 0.01
N PHE A 61 -6.02 -4.84 1.00
CA PHE A 61 -6.25 -5.80 2.08
C PHE A 61 -7.48 -5.44 2.92
N LEU A 62 -7.63 -4.17 3.31
CA LEU A 62 -8.79 -3.69 4.07
C LEU A 62 -10.11 -3.98 3.34
N GLN A 63 -10.17 -3.68 2.04
CA GLN A 63 -11.33 -3.99 1.21
C GLN A 63 -11.57 -5.49 1.03
N ALA A 64 -10.52 -6.27 0.82
CA ALA A 64 -10.61 -7.72 0.66
C ALA A 64 -11.13 -8.39 1.94
N ARG A 65 -10.66 -7.92 3.11
CA ARG A 65 -11.15 -8.38 4.41
C ARG A 65 -12.64 -8.06 4.60
N GLU A 66 -13.06 -6.83 4.30
CA GLU A 66 -14.49 -6.44 4.35
C GLU A 66 -15.35 -7.30 3.42
N ALA A 67 -14.80 -7.66 2.25
CA ALA A 67 -15.45 -8.56 1.28
C ALA A 67 -15.38 -10.05 1.68
N GLY A 68 -14.76 -10.41 2.80
CA GLY A 68 -14.66 -11.78 3.30
C GLY A 68 -13.62 -12.65 2.57
N ALA A 69 -12.64 -12.05 1.88
CA ALA A 69 -11.56 -12.81 1.24
C ALA A 69 -10.77 -13.63 2.29
N PRO A 70 -10.52 -14.93 2.07
CA PRO A 70 -9.85 -15.80 3.04
C PRO A 70 -8.32 -15.62 3.00
N ILE A 71 -7.87 -14.41 3.29
CA ILE A 71 -6.46 -14.02 3.42
C ILE A 71 -6.20 -13.43 4.80
N ALA A 72 -5.03 -13.69 5.35
CA ALA A 72 -4.56 -13.18 6.63
C ALA A 72 -3.42 -12.16 6.41
N LEU A 73 -3.36 -11.15 7.27
CA LEU A 73 -2.28 -10.17 7.31
C LEU A 73 -1.15 -10.67 8.21
N LEU A 74 0.07 -10.62 7.70
CA LEU A 74 1.26 -10.83 8.52
C LEU A 74 1.86 -9.45 8.89
N PRO A 75 2.34 -9.25 10.13
CA PRO A 75 2.92 -7.98 10.56
C PRO A 75 4.33 -7.77 9.97
N VAL A 76 4.38 -7.66 8.64
CA VAL A 76 5.58 -7.41 7.82
C VAL A 76 5.26 -6.30 6.84
N VAL A 77 5.85 -5.12 7.02
CA VAL A 77 5.74 -4.02 6.07
C VAL A 77 6.88 -4.11 5.07
N LEU A 78 6.53 -4.36 3.81
CA LEU A 78 7.48 -4.49 2.71
C LEU A 78 7.73 -3.17 1.97
N SER A 79 6.79 -2.23 2.03
CA SER A 79 6.89 -0.94 1.37
C SER A 79 6.06 0.11 2.10
N GLY A 80 6.62 1.29 2.22
CA GLY A 80 5.97 2.48 2.72
C GLY A 80 6.78 3.72 2.36
N ASP A 81 6.13 4.87 2.37
CA ASP A 81 6.75 6.17 2.11
C ASP A 81 5.81 7.28 2.58
N PHE A 82 6.30 8.50 2.71
CA PHE A 82 5.44 9.66 2.81
C PHE A 82 4.80 10.00 1.46
N HIS A 83 3.69 10.75 1.46
CA HIS A 83 2.88 10.93 0.26
C HIS A 83 2.52 12.39 -0.08
N HIS A 84 3.02 13.37 0.66
CA HIS A 84 2.78 14.79 0.35
C HIS A 84 3.31 15.16 -1.03
N HIS A 85 4.49 14.64 -1.41
CA HIS A 85 5.10 14.85 -2.73
C HIS A 85 4.35 14.14 -3.87
N SER A 86 3.47 13.19 -3.56
CA SER A 86 2.75 12.39 -4.56
C SER A 86 1.57 13.13 -5.20
N LEU A 87 1.08 14.22 -4.61
CA LEU A 87 0.03 15.06 -5.18
C LEU A 87 0.68 16.16 -6.03
N THR A 88 0.55 16.02 -7.35
CA THR A 88 1.33 16.82 -8.31
C THR A 88 0.45 17.48 -9.36
N ARG A 89 0.96 18.56 -9.95
CA ARG A 89 0.40 19.22 -11.14
C ARG A 89 1.36 19.09 -12.33
N TRP A 90 0.84 19.30 -13.52
CA TRP A 90 1.65 19.35 -14.73
C TRP A 90 2.56 20.60 -14.75
N PRO A 91 3.81 20.50 -15.21
CA PRO A 91 4.69 21.67 -15.34
C PRO A 91 4.07 22.72 -16.24
N GLY A 92 4.07 23.99 -15.80
CA GLY A 92 3.48 25.10 -16.53
C GLY A 92 1.95 25.25 -16.42
N SER A 93 1.23 24.31 -15.78
CA SER A 93 -0.17 24.51 -15.44
C SER A 93 -0.33 25.59 -14.33
N ALA A 94 -1.53 26.10 -14.17
CA ALA A 94 -1.83 27.07 -13.11
C ALA A 94 -1.49 26.50 -11.72
N GLU A 95 -0.96 27.35 -10.86
CA GLU A 95 -0.77 26.97 -9.45
C GLU A 95 -2.11 26.78 -8.77
N ILE A 96 -2.16 25.79 -7.89
CA ILE A 96 -3.34 25.49 -7.08
C ILE A 96 -2.88 25.20 -5.65
N ASN A 97 -3.58 25.81 -4.68
CA ASN A 97 -3.37 25.49 -3.27
C ASN A 97 -4.11 24.17 -2.96
N PRO A 98 -3.53 23.25 -2.17
CA PRO A 98 -4.24 22.04 -1.75
C PRO A 98 -5.62 22.30 -1.12
N ALA A 99 -5.78 23.39 -0.37
CA ALA A 99 -7.06 23.79 0.23
C ALA A 99 -8.15 24.18 -0.80
N ASP A 100 -7.77 24.50 -2.05
CA ASP A 100 -8.68 24.91 -3.11
C ASP A 100 -9.10 23.74 -4.03
N LEU A 101 -8.83 22.51 -3.61
CA LEU A 101 -9.20 21.30 -4.38
C LEU A 101 -10.68 20.93 -4.28
N ALA A 102 -11.42 21.47 -3.31
CA ALA A 102 -12.87 21.28 -3.25
C ALA A 102 -13.55 21.76 -4.55
N GLY A 103 -14.43 20.94 -5.12
CA GLY A 103 -15.08 21.17 -6.40
C GLY A 103 -14.18 20.95 -7.63
N ARG A 104 -12.92 20.55 -7.45
CA ARG A 104 -11.97 20.29 -8.54
C ARG A 104 -11.92 18.81 -8.92
N ARG A 105 -11.34 18.54 -10.09
CA ARG A 105 -11.07 17.19 -10.59
C ARG A 105 -9.61 16.84 -10.32
N VAL A 106 -9.38 15.71 -9.64
CA VAL A 106 -8.05 15.21 -9.30
C VAL A 106 -7.90 13.78 -9.79
N GLY A 107 -6.81 13.50 -10.49
CA GLY A 107 -6.52 12.17 -11.05
C GLY A 107 -5.94 11.21 -10.02
N VAL A 108 -6.37 9.96 -10.05
CA VAL A 108 -5.76 8.85 -9.30
C VAL A 108 -5.97 7.56 -10.08
N ARG A 109 -5.01 6.64 -10.05
CA ARG A 109 -5.07 5.40 -10.86
C ARG A 109 -6.35 4.59 -10.59
N ALA A 110 -6.64 4.33 -9.32
CA ALA A 110 -7.89 3.75 -8.84
C ALA A 110 -8.25 4.45 -7.52
N TYR A 111 -9.53 4.62 -7.20
CA TYR A 111 -9.93 5.28 -5.96
C TYR A 111 -9.39 4.56 -4.71
N SER A 112 -9.32 3.23 -4.73
CA SER A 112 -8.76 2.40 -3.67
C SER A 112 -7.22 2.28 -3.70
N GLN A 113 -6.51 3.03 -4.55
CA GLN A 113 -5.04 3.04 -4.53
C GLN A 113 -4.52 3.57 -3.19
N THR A 114 -3.58 2.85 -2.56
CA THR A 114 -3.07 3.20 -1.22
C THR A 114 -2.43 4.58 -1.16
N THR A 115 -1.64 4.99 -2.17
CA THR A 115 -1.11 6.37 -2.24
C THR A 115 -2.26 7.40 -2.23
N GLY A 116 -3.35 7.11 -2.96
CA GLY A 116 -4.55 7.95 -2.96
C GLY A 116 -5.25 8.00 -1.61
N LEU A 117 -5.31 6.88 -0.89
CA LEU A 117 -5.83 6.81 0.48
C LEU A 117 -5.07 7.78 1.41
N TRP A 118 -3.73 7.71 1.39
CA TRP A 118 -2.88 8.57 2.21
C TRP A 118 -3.01 10.04 1.83
N VAL A 119 -2.96 10.36 0.54
CA VAL A 119 -3.10 11.75 0.06
C VAL A 119 -4.44 12.36 0.46
N ARG A 120 -5.55 11.64 0.34
CA ARG A 120 -6.88 12.12 0.76
C ARG A 120 -6.96 12.35 2.27
N GLY A 121 -6.33 11.47 3.06
CA GLY A 121 -6.24 11.66 4.51
C GLY A 121 -5.43 12.90 4.88
N ILE A 122 -4.29 13.12 4.24
CA ILE A 122 -3.46 14.31 4.39
C ILE A 122 -4.23 15.58 4.00
N LEU A 123 -4.93 15.56 2.87
CA LEU A 123 -5.75 16.69 2.43
C LEU A 123 -6.83 17.06 3.45
N HIS A 124 -7.47 16.07 4.04
CA HIS A 124 -8.45 16.32 5.10
C HIS A 124 -7.81 16.87 6.37
N GLU A 125 -6.74 16.23 6.84
CA GLU A 125 -6.12 16.56 8.13
C GLU A 125 -5.40 17.92 8.13
N GLU A 126 -4.67 18.22 7.05
CA GLU A 126 -3.79 19.38 6.98
C GLU A 126 -4.39 20.57 6.23
N PHE A 127 -5.33 20.32 5.33
CA PHE A 127 -5.92 21.36 4.46
C PHE A 127 -7.44 21.47 4.57
N GLY A 128 -8.10 20.64 5.39
CA GLY A 128 -9.54 20.69 5.60
C GLY A 128 -10.38 20.27 4.37
N VAL A 129 -9.78 19.58 3.39
CA VAL A 129 -10.45 19.16 2.16
C VAL A 129 -11.01 17.76 2.32
N ASP A 130 -12.32 17.63 2.33
CA ASP A 130 -13.00 16.35 2.37
C ASP A 130 -12.89 15.61 1.02
N ALA A 131 -12.60 14.31 1.06
CA ALA A 131 -12.49 13.49 -0.16
C ALA A 131 -13.78 13.53 -1.00
N LYS A 132 -14.95 13.66 -0.38
CA LYS A 132 -16.27 13.77 -1.05
C LYS A 132 -16.49 15.07 -1.82
N GLU A 133 -15.71 16.12 -1.50
CA GLU A 133 -15.82 17.44 -2.15
C GLU A 133 -14.98 17.54 -3.43
N VAL A 134 -14.12 16.55 -3.68
CA VAL A 134 -13.25 16.46 -4.86
C VAL A 134 -13.83 15.44 -5.84
N THR A 135 -13.83 15.72 -7.12
CA THR A 135 -14.12 14.72 -8.16
C THR A 135 -12.87 13.91 -8.45
N TRP A 136 -12.88 12.63 -8.08
CA TRP A 136 -11.74 11.74 -8.30
C TRP A 136 -11.83 11.07 -9.65
N VAL A 137 -10.92 11.40 -10.55
CA VAL A 137 -10.85 10.82 -11.89
C VAL A 137 -9.95 9.60 -11.88
N THR A 138 -10.50 8.43 -12.18
CA THR A 138 -9.79 7.15 -12.14
C THR A 138 -9.66 6.54 -13.53
N THR A 139 -8.62 5.72 -13.73
CA THR A 139 -8.33 5.06 -15.02
C THR A 139 -8.29 3.54 -14.94
N GLU A 140 -8.28 2.98 -13.74
CA GLU A 140 -8.25 1.53 -13.50
C GLU A 140 -9.36 1.09 -12.55
N GLU A 141 -9.80 -0.16 -12.71
CA GLU A 141 -10.79 -0.78 -11.85
C GLU A 141 -10.24 -1.08 -10.44
N PRO A 142 -11.10 -1.10 -9.42
CA PRO A 142 -10.74 -1.56 -8.10
C PRO A 142 -10.24 -3.02 -8.13
N HIS A 143 -9.31 -3.37 -7.23
CA HIS A 143 -8.81 -4.75 -7.12
C HIS A 143 -9.89 -5.71 -6.58
N VAL A 144 -10.73 -5.27 -5.65
CA VAL A 144 -11.84 -6.04 -5.08
C VAL A 144 -13.10 -5.83 -5.92
N ALA A 145 -13.61 -6.89 -6.54
CA ALA A 145 -14.70 -6.79 -7.53
C ALA A 145 -16.04 -6.31 -6.94
N SER A 146 -16.30 -6.57 -5.66
CA SER A 146 -17.52 -6.15 -4.97
C SER A 146 -17.48 -4.70 -4.46
N TYR A 147 -16.34 -4.03 -4.55
CA TYR A 147 -16.20 -2.65 -4.09
C TYR A 147 -17.00 -1.70 -4.97
N VAL A 148 -17.82 -0.87 -4.33
CA VAL A 148 -18.59 0.18 -5.01
C VAL A 148 -17.96 1.53 -4.71
N GLU A 149 -17.44 2.16 -5.76
CA GLU A 149 -16.80 3.48 -5.66
C GLU A 149 -17.81 4.56 -5.21
N PRO A 150 -17.36 5.60 -4.47
CA PRO A 150 -18.19 6.74 -4.11
C PRO A 150 -18.75 7.48 -5.34
N PRO A 151 -19.87 8.22 -5.21
CA PRO A 151 -20.54 8.88 -6.34
C PRO A 151 -19.73 10.01 -6.98
N ASN A 152 -18.71 10.52 -6.31
CA ASN A 152 -17.79 11.54 -6.81
C ASN A 152 -16.55 10.96 -7.50
N VAL A 153 -16.60 9.69 -7.90
CA VAL A 153 -15.58 9.03 -8.73
C VAL A 153 -16.05 9.00 -10.18
N GLU A 154 -15.21 9.50 -11.08
CA GLU A 154 -15.44 9.46 -12.53
C GLU A 154 -14.40 8.56 -13.20
N ARG A 155 -14.83 7.71 -14.14
CA ARG A 155 -13.93 6.85 -14.90
C ARG A 155 -13.55 7.50 -16.22
N MET A 156 -12.23 7.54 -16.51
CA MET A 156 -11.67 7.92 -17.81
C MET A 156 -10.78 6.82 -18.39
N THR A 157 -10.62 6.83 -19.69
CA THR A 157 -9.69 5.93 -20.39
C THR A 157 -8.28 6.52 -20.46
N GLY A 158 -7.26 5.67 -20.55
CA GLY A 158 -5.85 6.06 -20.63
C GLY A 158 -5.11 5.95 -19.31
N LYS A 159 -3.99 6.64 -19.21
CA LYS A 159 -3.19 6.69 -17.97
C LYS A 159 -3.47 8.01 -17.23
N VAL A 160 -3.38 8.00 -15.92
CA VAL A 160 -3.55 9.21 -15.09
C VAL A 160 -2.60 10.33 -15.52
N LEU A 161 -1.37 9.99 -15.93
CA LEU A 161 -0.39 10.97 -16.41
C LEU A 161 -0.88 11.68 -17.67
N ASP A 162 -1.47 10.94 -18.63
CA ASP A 162 -1.99 11.50 -19.87
C ASP A 162 -3.21 12.42 -19.60
N VAL A 163 -4.03 12.05 -18.61
CA VAL A 163 -5.18 12.85 -18.15
C VAL A 163 -4.73 14.17 -17.52
N LEU A 164 -3.64 14.13 -16.73
CA LEU A 164 -3.03 15.31 -16.13
C LEU A 164 -2.39 16.22 -17.20
N GLU A 165 -1.65 15.65 -18.15
CA GLU A 165 -1.00 16.39 -19.25
C GLU A 165 -2.00 17.16 -20.11
N ARG A 166 -3.14 16.56 -20.43
CA ARG A 166 -4.20 17.22 -21.20
C ARG A 166 -4.95 18.30 -20.44
N GLY A 167 -4.74 18.42 -19.12
CA GLY A 167 -5.48 19.36 -18.26
C GLY A 167 -6.92 18.93 -17.95
N ASP A 168 -7.26 17.65 -18.12
CA ASP A 168 -8.58 17.11 -17.75
C ASP A 168 -8.77 17.09 -16.22
N VAL A 169 -7.67 17.13 -15.47
CA VAL A 169 -7.60 17.26 -14.01
C VAL A 169 -6.60 18.35 -13.63
N VAL A 170 -6.82 19.03 -12.51
CA VAL A 170 -5.92 20.11 -12.05
C VAL A 170 -4.68 19.57 -11.34
N ALA A 171 -4.77 18.40 -10.76
CA ALA A 171 -3.69 17.69 -10.07
C ALA A 171 -3.92 16.17 -10.19
N ALA A 172 -2.89 15.39 -9.89
CA ALA A 172 -2.99 13.94 -9.84
C ALA A 172 -2.13 13.34 -8.72
N VAL A 173 -2.59 12.20 -8.19
CA VAL A 173 -1.84 11.38 -7.26
C VAL A 173 -1.01 10.38 -8.06
N LEU A 174 0.30 10.58 -8.07
CA LEU A 174 1.25 9.80 -8.86
C LEU A 174 2.36 9.23 -7.97
N GLY A 175 2.72 7.97 -8.21
CA GLY A 175 3.82 7.31 -7.51
C GLY A 175 5.20 7.64 -8.12
N PRO A 176 6.29 7.22 -7.45
CA PRO A 176 7.67 7.55 -7.84
C PRO A 176 8.02 7.34 -9.32
N PRO A 177 7.61 6.24 -10.00
CA PRO A 177 7.96 6.05 -11.41
C PRO A 177 7.44 7.14 -12.35
N ALA A 178 6.33 7.79 -12.01
CA ALA A 178 5.80 8.89 -12.80
C ALA A 178 6.45 10.23 -12.45
N LEU A 179 6.96 10.37 -11.22
CA LEU A 179 7.66 11.57 -10.76
C LEU A 179 9.06 11.67 -11.38
N ASP A 180 9.69 10.53 -11.70
CA ASP A 180 11.03 10.43 -12.29
C ASP A 180 10.99 10.37 -13.84
N GLY A 181 9.83 10.57 -14.46
CA GLY A 181 9.61 10.36 -15.88
C GLY A 181 10.32 11.35 -16.81
N ALA A 182 10.51 10.94 -18.08
CA ALA A 182 11.30 11.64 -19.11
C ALA A 182 10.71 12.99 -19.59
N GLN A 183 9.54 13.39 -19.11
CA GLN A 183 8.84 14.63 -19.52
C GLN A 183 9.15 15.85 -18.64
N GLY A 184 10.15 15.72 -17.76
CA GLY A 184 10.48 16.72 -16.75
C GLY A 184 9.75 16.46 -15.41
N PRO A 185 10.25 17.04 -14.31
CA PRO A 185 9.71 16.77 -13.00
C PRO A 185 8.31 17.36 -12.85
N LEU A 186 7.33 16.52 -12.51
CA LEU A 186 6.03 16.97 -12.04
C LEU A 186 6.20 17.85 -10.80
N VAL A 187 5.30 18.81 -10.62
CA VAL A 187 5.39 19.79 -9.54
C VAL A 187 4.48 19.37 -8.39
N PRO A 188 5.00 18.99 -7.21
CA PRO A 188 4.19 18.80 -6.02
C PRO A 188 3.38 20.07 -5.70
N ILE A 189 2.11 19.93 -5.36
CA ILE A 189 1.27 21.08 -5.02
C ILE A 189 1.26 21.40 -3.53
N ILE A 190 1.68 20.47 -2.67
CA ILE A 190 1.85 20.71 -1.24
C ILE A 190 3.14 21.50 -1.03
N PRO A 191 3.07 22.75 -0.48
CA PRO A 191 4.26 23.55 -0.25
C PRO A 191 5.16 22.89 0.81
N ASN A 192 6.49 23.04 0.66
CA ASN A 192 7.46 22.50 1.63
C ASN A 192 7.18 21.04 1.99
N TRP A 193 6.83 20.23 1.00
CA TRP A 193 6.37 18.86 1.22
C TRP A 193 7.35 18.00 2.03
N ARG A 194 8.66 18.26 1.97
CA ARG A 194 9.65 17.50 2.75
C ARG A 194 9.51 17.77 4.25
N GLU A 195 9.35 19.05 4.63
CA GLU A 195 9.11 19.47 6.00
C GLU A 195 7.73 18.99 6.49
N ALA A 196 6.72 19.02 5.62
CA ALA A 196 5.39 18.50 5.93
C ALA A 196 5.42 16.98 6.18
N GLU A 197 6.16 16.22 5.38
CA GLU A 197 6.36 14.77 5.57
C GLU A 197 7.01 14.43 6.91
N GLU A 198 8.08 15.12 7.28
CA GLU A 198 8.74 14.90 8.56
C GLU A 198 7.84 15.34 9.74
N ALA A 199 7.11 16.45 9.61
CA ALA A 199 6.16 16.90 10.63
C ALA A 199 5.00 15.92 10.80
N TRP A 200 4.46 15.35 9.70
CA TRP A 200 3.45 14.31 9.72
C TRP A 200 3.98 13.05 10.45
N GLY A 201 5.17 12.60 10.08
CA GLY A 201 5.81 11.43 10.69
C GLY A 201 6.07 11.63 12.19
N ALA A 202 6.50 12.83 12.61
CA ALA A 202 6.70 13.16 14.01
C ALA A 202 5.39 13.20 14.80
N ARG A 203 4.30 13.72 14.21
CA ARG A 203 2.97 13.78 14.83
C ARG A 203 2.35 12.41 15.02
N HIS A 204 2.46 11.55 14.00
CA HIS A 204 1.83 10.23 13.98
C HIS A 204 2.73 9.09 14.47
N GLN A 205 4.00 9.35 14.74
CA GLN A 205 5.00 8.37 15.20
C GLN A 205 5.10 7.14 14.29
N THR A 206 4.93 7.36 12.97
CA THR A 206 4.97 6.28 11.97
C THR A 206 5.31 6.84 10.58
N VAL A 207 5.64 5.95 9.65
CA VAL A 207 5.68 6.23 8.21
C VAL A 207 4.51 5.50 7.56
N PRO A 208 3.77 6.11 6.62
CA PRO A 208 2.63 5.49 5.96
C PRO A 208 2.96 4.13 5.35
N ILE A 209 2.07 3.16 5.59
CA ILE A 209 2.20 1.79 5.09
C ILE A 209 1.62 1.70 3.68
N ASN A 210 2.42 1.24 2.71
CA ASN A 210 1.90 0.97 1.38
C ASN A 210 1.55 -0.50 1.20
N HIS A 211 2.53 -1.39 1.39
CA HIS A 211 2.34 -2.81 1.16
C HIS A 211 2.80 -3.64 2.36
N MET A 212 2.03 -4.67 2.64
CA MET A 212 2.33 -5.66 3.67
C MET A 212 2.28 -7.07 3.09
N LEU A 213 2.83 -8.02 3.83
CA LEU A 213 2.77 -9.43 3.49
C LEU A 213 1.41 -10.01 3.89
N THR A 214 0.81 -10.79 3.00
CA THR A 214 -0.43 -11.53 3.23
C THR A 214 -0.26 -12.99 2.88
N VAL A 215 -1.04 -13.84 3.51
CA VAL A 215 -1.03 -15.30 3.30
C VAL A 215 -2.46 -15.80 3.14
N ARG A 216 -2.66 -16.85 2.36
CA ARG A 216 -3.93 -17.57 2.33
C ARG A 216 -4.23 -18.15 3.72
N ARG A 217 -5.47 -17.99 4.16
CA ARG A 217 -5.87 -18.44 5.51
C ARG A 217 -5.78 -19.96 5.63
N ASP A 218 -6.19 -20.70 4.61
CA ASP A 218 -6.12 -22.17 4.61
C ASP A 218 -4.67 -22.69 4.73
N LEU A 219 -3.68 -22.02 4.12
CA LEU A 219 -2.28 -22.36 4.31
C LEU A 219 -1.80 -22.04 5.74
N LEU A 220 -2.18 -20.86 6.27
CA LEU A 220 -1.83 -20.48 7.63
C LEU A 220 -2.38 -21.46 8.67
N GLU A 221 -3.62 -21.92 8.48
CA GLU A 221 -4.28 -22.89 9.37
C GLU A 221 -3.66 -24.30 9.26
N ALA A 222 -3.37 -24.74 8.03
CA ALA A 222 -2.84 -26.09 7.79
C ALA A 222 -1.36 -26.24 8.08
N GLU A 223 -0.56 -25.20 7.83
CA GLU A 223 0.91 -25.25 7.90
C GLU A 223 1.51 -24.02 8.64
N PRO A 224 1.11 -23.75 9.90
CA PRO A 224 1.56 -22.57 10.61
C PRO A 224 3.09 -22.49 10.77
N GLN A 225 3.78 -23.65 10.89
CA GLN A 225 5.25 -23.71 10.98
C GLN A 225 5.92 -23.27 9.66
N THR A 226 5.34 -23.63 8.50
CA THR A 226 5.83 -23.19 7.20
C THR A 226 5.68 -21.67 7.07
N VAL A 227 4.51 -21.11 7.45
CA VAL A 227 4.26 -19.67 7.41
C VAL A 227 5.16 -18.94 8.41
N SER A 228 5.36 -19.48 9.62
CA SER A 228 6.28 -18.93 10.62
C SER A 228 7.72 -18.87 10.10
N ALA A 229 8.22 -19.96 9.48
CA ALA A 229 9.57 -19.98 8.93
C ALA A 229 9.76 -18.91 7.83
N LEU A 230 8.77 -18.73 6.96
CA LEU A 230 8.79 -17.66 5.95
C LEU A 230 8.72 -16.27 6.59
N TYR A 231 7.85 -16.07 7.57
CA TYR A 231 7.71 -14.84 8.32
C TYR A 231 9.04 -14.42 8.96
N GLN A 232 9.75 -15.38 9.61
CA GLN A 232 11.06 -15.13 10.21
C GLN A 232 12.14 -14.81 9.17
N ALA A 233 12.09 -15.44 7.98
CA ALA A 233 13.02 -15.12 6.90
C ALA A 233 12.85 -13.66 6.43
N PHE A 234 11.62 -13.19 6.24
CA PHE A 234 11.36 -11.77 5.95
C PHE A 234 11.85 -10.86 7.08
N GLY A 235 11.63 -11.25 8.32
CA GLY A 235 12.10 -10.49 9.50
C GLY A 235 13.60 -10.31 9.50
N ALA A 236 14.35 -11.39 9.30
CA ALA A 236 15.82 -11.36 9.26
C ALA A 236 16.35 -10.38 8.19
N GLU A 237 15.77 -10.41 6.99
CA GLU A 237 16.17 -9.53 5.88
C GLU A 237 15.79 -8.06 6.12
N ILE A 238 14.62 -7.79 6.71
CA ILE A 238 14.22 -6.44 7.08
C ILE A 238 15.16 -5.86 8.12
N GLU A 239 15.47 -6.61 9.18
CA GLU A 239 16.38 -6.15 10.23
C GLU A 239 17.80 -5.97 9.71
N ALA A 240 18.30 -6.86 8.85
CA ALA A 240 19.57 -6.70 8.16
C ALA A 240 19.59 -5.44 7.28
N ARG A 241 18.51 -5.17 6.55
CA ARG A 241 18.38 -3.96 5.71
C ARG A 241 18.36 -2.68 6.52
N LYS A 242 17.65 -2.66 7.66
CA LYS A 242 17.63 -1.51 8.59
C LYS A 242 19.00 -1.27 9.22
N ALA A 243 19.67 -2.33 9.67
CA ALA A 243 21.00 -2.24 10.28
C ALA A 243 22.10 -1.77 9.31
N ALA A 244 21.96 -2.05 8.02
CA ALA A 244 22.91 -1.63 6.98
C ALA A 244 22.85 -0.13 6.64
N ASP A 245 21.80 0.59 7.05
CA ASP A 245 21.57 1.99 6.69
C ASP A 245 21.74 2.90 7.91
N THR A 246 22.82 3.66 7.95
CA THR A 246 23.16 4.54 9.09
C THR A 246 22.36 5.86 9.10
N ALA A 247 21.71 6.19 7.99
CA ALA A 247 20.87 7.39 7.86
C ALA A 247 19.61 7.07 7.03
N PRO A 248 18.70 6.21 7.55
CA PRO A 248 17.62 5.65 6.76
C PRO A 248 16.63 6.71 6.31
N GLY A 249 16.41 6.79 5.01
CA GLY A 249 15.31 7.55 4.42
C GLY A 249 13.95 6.93 4.74
N PRO A 250 12.83 7.61 4.40
CA PRO A 250 11.48 7.19 4.78
C PRO A 250 11.14 5.76 4.35
N ARG A 251 11.59 5.31 3.18
CA ARG A 251 11.32 3.95 2.68
C ARG A 251 11.95 2.86 3.52
N VAL A 252 13.13 3.09 4.09
CA VAL A 252 13.77 2.14 5.01
C VAL A 252 13.16 2.24 6.40
N ARG A 253 12.85 3.46 6.86
CA ARG A 253 12.10 3.66 8.11
C ARG A 253 10.71 3.01 8.11
N ALA A 254 10.09 2.89 6.93
CA ALA A 254 8.79 2.25 6.77
C ALA A 254 8.84 0.72 6.93
N LEU A 255 9.99 0.07 6.71
CA LEU A 255 10.11 -1.38 6.86
C LEU A 255 9.91 -1.78 8.33
N ARG A 256 9.03 -2.76 8.55
CA ARG A 256 8.70 -3.23 9.91
C ARG A 256 8.53 -4.73 9.92
N PHE A 257 8.97 -5.33 10.99
CA PHE A 257 8.77 -6.73 11.32
C PHE A 257 8.22 -6.84 12.74
N GLY A 258 7.18 -7.65 12.93
CA GLY A 258 6.52 -7.81 14.21
C GLY A 258 5.44 -6.78 14.50
N VAL A 259 4.71 -6.98 15.57
CA VAL A 259 3.67 -6.07 16.05
C VAL A 259 4.33 -5.00 16.93
N THR A 260 4.71 -3.90 16.32
CA THR A 260 5.33 -2.74 16.99
C THR A 260 4.32 -1.60 17.15
N ASP A 261 4.57 -0.67 18.07
CA ASP A 261 3.72 0.52 18.25
C ASP A 261 3.61 1.33 16.97
N GLU A 262 4.70 1.44 16.19
CA GLU A 262 4.70 2.13 14.89
C GLU A 262 3.83 1.42 13.84
N LEU A 263 3.81 0.08 13.84
CA LEU A 263 2.92 -0.70 12.97
C LEU A 263 1.46 -0.45 13.36
N VAL A 264 1.17 -0.55 14.65
CA VAL A 264 -0.20 -0.36 15.18
C VAL A 264 -0.69 1.06 14.84
N ALA A 265 0.13 2.09 15.06
CA ALA A 265 -0.21 3.47 14.70
C ALA A 265 -0.48 3.61 13.19
N GLY A 266 0.39 3.07 12.33
CA GLY A 266 0.23 3.11 10.89
C GLY A 266 -1.02 2.39 10.39
N LEU A 267 -1.35 1.23 10.95
CA LEU A 267 -2.58 0.49 10.63
C LEU A 267 -3.82 1.22 11.10
N GLN A 268 -3.80 1.81 12.31
CA GLN A 268 -4.94 2.58 12.83
C GLN A 268 -5.27 3.77 11.92
N ILE A 269 -4.27 4.54 11.52
CA ILE A 269 -4.47 5.68 10.61
C ILE A 269 -5.00 5.20 9.24
N ALA A 270 -4.47 4.09 8.70
CA ALA A 270 -4.95 3.52 7.46
C ALA A 270 -6.44 3.12 7.55
N ILE A 271 -6.87 2.54 8.67
CA ILE A 271 -8.27 2.19 8.95
C ILE A 271 -9.12 3.47 9.00
N ASP A 272 -8.70 4.45 9.78
CA ASP A 272 -9.46 5.70 9.99
C ASP A 272 -9.64 6.44 8.66
N TYR A 273 -8.59 6.55 7.86
CA TYR A 273 -8.65 7.15 6.53
C TYR A 273 -9.51 6.33 5.56
N ALA A 274 -9.45 4.99 5.64
CA ALA A 274 -10.26 4.12 4.79
C ALA A 274 -11.75 4.25 5.08
N LEU A 275 -12.14 4.35 6.36
CA LEU A 275 -13.53 4.59 6.78
C LEU A 275 -14.01 5.97 6.35
N GLN A 276 -13.23 7.03 6.63
CA GLN A 276 -13.56 8.41 6.27
C GLN A 276 -13.83 8.59 4.78
N GLN A 277 -13.07 7.85 3.95
CA GLN A 277 -13.11 7.97 2.49
C GLN A 277 -14.04 6.94 1.83
N ASN A 278 -14.77 6.13 2.59
CA ASN A 278 -15.58 5.02 2.08
C ASN A 278 -14.78 3.99 1.24
N VAL A 279 -13.49 3.82 1.52
CA VAL A 279 -12.67 2.72 0.98
C VAL A 279 -13.08 1.40 1.63
N ILE A 280 -13.42 1.45 2.92
CA ILE A 280 -14.21 0.44 3.65
C ILE A 280 -15.40 1.11 4.33
N ARG A 281 -16.43 0.35 4.69
CA ARG A 281 -17.67 0.86 5.32
C ARG A 281 -17.89 0.32 6.72
N THR A 282 -17.28 -0.82 7.01
CA THR A 282 -17.40 -1.49 8.30
C THR A 282 -16.20 -1.15 9.16
N PRO A 283 -16.39 -0.58 10.36
CA PRO A 283 -15.30 -0.38 11.31
C PRO A 283 -14.58 -1.70 11.62
N VAL A 284 -13.27 -1.60 11.75
CA VAL A 284 -12.39 -2.71 12.10
C VAL A 284 -11.27 -2.19 12.99
N THR A 285 -10.80 -2.99 13.93
CA THR A 285 -9.68 -2.67 14.81
C THR A 285 -8.38 -3.29 14.29
N VAL A 286 -7.24 -2.75 14.71
CA VAL A 286 -5.92 -3.35 14.38
C VAL A 286 -5.82 -4.78 14.94
N ALA A 287 -6.35 -5.03 16.14
CA ALA A 287 -6.37 -6.38 16.73
C ALA A 287 -7.13 -7.38 15.84
N GLU A 288 -8.26 -6.97 15.28
CA GLU A 288 -9.03 -7.81 14.35
C GLU A 288 -8.33 -8.02 13.00
N LEU A 289 -7.50 -7.06 12.53
CA LEU A 289 -6.69 -7.26 11.33
C LEU A 289 -5.60 -8.32 11.53
N LEU A 290 -5.08 -8.43 12.75
CA LEU A 290 -3.99 -9.32 13.13
C LEU A 290 -4.47 -10.58 13.85
N ASP A 291 -5.79 -10.82 13.98
CA ASP A 291 -6.35 -11.95 14.75
C ASP A 291 -5.85 -13.31 14.23
N ASP A 292 -5.87 -13.52 12.91
CA ASP A 292 -5.37 -14.75 12.29
C ASP A 292 -3.88 -14.96 12.59
N PHE A 293 -3.06 -13.91 12.48
CA PHE A 293 -1.64 -13.97 12.84
C PHE A 293 -1.45 -14.33 14.32
N THR A 294 -2.13 -13.62 15.21
CA THR A 294 -2.00 -13.83 16.66
C THR A 294 -2.44 -15.24 17.05
N ARG A 295 -3.52 -15.74 16.46
CA ARG A 295 -4.08 -17.06 16.76
C ARG A 295 -3.16 -18.19 16.31
N HIS A 296 -2.55 -18.08 15.13
CA HIS A 296 -1.82 -19.21 14.52
C HIS A 296 -0.30 -19.09 14.69
N LEU A 297 0.25 -17.89 14.83
CA LEU A 297 1.68 -17.63 14.91
C LEU A 297 2.14 -16.94 16.19
N GLY A 298 1.23 -16.44 17.04
CA GLY A 298 1.59 -15.65 18.22
C GLY A 298 2.58 -16.33 19.18
N GLU A 299 2.60 -17.66 19.23
CA GLU A 299 3.58 -18.44 20.01
C GLU A 299 4.82 -18.88 19.21
N LEU A 300 4.78 -18.74 17.88
CA LEU A 300 5.83 -19.18 16.94
C LEU A 300 6.62 -18.00 16.34
N ALA A 301 6.14 -16.78 16.54
CA ALA A 301 6.65 -15.56 15.92
C ALA A 301 7.75 -14.87 16.73
#